data_148dfb6698dce3e78c6e8e048eba288a
#
_entry.id   148dfb6698dce3e78c6e8e048eba288a
#
_cell.length_a   1.000
_cell.length_b   1.000
_cell.length_c   1.000
_cell.angle_alpha   90.00
_cell.angle_beta   90.00
_cell.angle_gamma   90.00
#
_symmetry.space_group_name_H-M   'P 1'
#
loop_
_entity.id
_entity.type
_entity.pdbx_description
1 polymer ?
#
loop_
_entity_poly.entity_id
_entity_poly.type
_entity_poly.pdbx_seq_one_letter_code
_entity_poly.pdbx_strand_id
1 'polypeptide(L)'
;MGPMITQNVTTCPRCQGTGEIIDQADKCKKCKGKKVVDEKKTIVVHIEPGMEDGDKISFSGCADEAPNADTGDLIVILALKKHNRFIRHYDDLLIAKKITLSEALLGTKFVVNHLDGRQLVVSTPPGQVVVPDSVKVIEREGMPQRGNQFEKGRLFVKFEVEFPNQTQLTPEFREALQKCLPPPNETAGIDLKDDNVYEVSMKESDLKQFENAKPSYRSRRGEAYDSSYEEEHGGAQANCQPM
;
A
#
# COMPACT_ATOMS: atom_id res chain seq x y z
N MET A 1 38.06 15.22 64.43
CA MET A 1 36.86 14.75 63.71
C MET A 1 35.80 15.83 63.85
N GLY A 2 35.49 16.59 62.81
CA GLY A 2 34.48 17.62 62.85
C GLY A 2 33.05 17.02 62.72
N PRO A 3 32.03 17.69 63.24
CA PRO A 3 30.65 17.18 63.16
C PRO A 3 30.19 17.08 61.68
N MET A 4 29.76 15.86 61.29
CA MET A 4 29.20 15.59 59.97
C MET A 4 27.78 16.18 59.92
N ILE A 5 27.59 17.25 59.19
CA ILE A 5 26.28 17.86 59.02
C ILE A 5 25.59 17.13 57.89
N THR A 6 24.59 16.31 58.22
CA THR A 6 23.75 15.63 57.25
C THR A 6 22.55 16.52 56.90
N GLN A 7 22.49 17.08 55.71
CA GLN A 7 21.31 17.80 55.22
C GLN A 7 20.29 16.81 54.63
N ASN A 8 19.19 16.62 55.33
CA ASN A 8 18.03 15.87 54.77
C ASN A 8 17.10 16.84 54.10
N VAL A 9 16.99 16.75 52.76
CA VAL A 9 16.02 17.49 52.00
C VAL A 9 14.69 16.72 52.02
N THR A 10 13.70 17.24 52.72
CA THR A 10 12.35 16.67 52.77
C THR A 10 11.36 17.60 52.05
N THR A 11 10.43 17.00 51.31
CA THR A 11 9.38 17.75 50.60
C THR A 11 8.45 18.41 51.61
N CYS A 12 8.20 19.70 51.50
CA CYS A 12 7.31 20.46 52.41
C CYS A 12 5.87 19.85 52.36
N PRO A 13 5.32 19.43 53.54
CA PRO A 13 3.99 18.80 53.58
C PRO A 13 2.84 19.76 53.23
N ARG A 14 3.06 21.07 53.27
CA ARG A 14 2.03 22.08 52.95
C ARG A 14 1.93 22.38 51.45
N CYS A 15 3.07 22.57 50.77
CA CYS A 15 3.12 22.91 49.36
C CYS A 15 3.47 21.73 48.45
N GLN A 16 3.86 20.58 49.01
CA GLN A 16 4.27 19.37 48.26
C GLN A 16 5.32 19.64 47.17
N GLY A 17 6.19 20.62 47.38
CA GLY A 17 7.25 20.98 46.43
C GLY A 17 6.88 22.09 45.46
N THR A 18 5.63 22.57 45.44
CA THR A 18 5.19 23.61 44.47
C THR A 18 5.63 25.03 44.84
N GLY A 19 6.08 25.25 46.09
CA GLY A 19 6.51 26.58 46.61
C GLY A 19 5.37 27.56 46.90
N GLU A 20 4.14 27.22 46.52
CA GLU A 20 2.98 28.08 46.68
C GLU A 20 1.90 27.43 47.56
N ILE A 21 1.22 28.25 48.37
CA ILE A 21 0.11 27.82 49.22
C ILE A 21 -1.07 28.77 48.96
N ILE A 22 -2.22 28.20 48.60
CA ILE A 22 -3.46 28.93 48.37
C ILE A 22 -4.40 28.63 49.57
N ASP A 23 -4.82 29.67 50.29
CA ASP A 23 -5.75 29.49 51.37
C ASP A 23 -7.14 29.04 50.85
N GLN A 24 -7.89 28.31 51.70
CA GLN A 24 -9.17 27.74 51.29
C GLN A 24 -10.22 28.79 50.86
N ALA A 25 -10.13 30.00 51.44
CA ALA A 25 -11.00 31.11 51.12
C ALA A 25 -10.75 31.67 49.71
N ASP A 26 -9.51 31.62 49.26
CA ASP A 26 -9.08 32.18 47.96
C ASP A 26 -9.06 31.14 46.80
N LYS A 27 -9.44 29.90 47.10
CA LYS A 27 -9.51 28.86 46.07
C LYS A 27 -10.59 29.15 45.03
N CYS A 28 -10.19 29.27 43.78
CA CYS A 28 -11.12 29.38 42.66
C CYS A 28 -12.11 28.21 42.63
N LYS A 29 -13.42 28.53 42.50
CA LYS A 29 -14.48 27.51 42.47
C LYS A 29 -14.40 26.55 41.26
N LYS A 30 -13.83 27.00 40.12
CA LYS A 30 -13.67 26.18 38.89
C LYS A 30 -12.47 25.26 38.96
N CYS A 31 -11.26 25.78 39.20
CA CYS A 31 -10.03 24.98 39.19
C CYS A 31 -9.66 24.36 40.56
N LYS A 32 -10.32 24.77 41.65
CA LYS A 32 -10.06 24.30 43.03
C LYS A 32 -8.57 24.36 43.44
N GLY A 33 -7.84 25.34 42.93
CA GLY A 33 -6.43 25.54 43.19
C GLY A 33 -5.47 24.86 42.20
N LYS A 34 -5.98 24.16 41.17
CA LYS A 34 -5.13 23.55 40.14
C LYS A 34 -4.54 24.53 39.13
N LYS A 35 -5.00 25.80 39.12
CA LYS A 35 -4.64 26.88 38.19
C LYS A 35 -5.03 26.66 36.72
N VAL A 36 -5.46 25.48 36.37
CA VAL A 36 -5.90 25.08 35.01
C VAL A 36 -7.32 24.52 35.05
N VAL A 37 -8.04 24.65 33.95
CA VAL A 37 -9.40 24.15 33.74
C VAL A 37 -9.46 23.52 32.35
N ASP A 38 -10.05 22.34 32.24
CA ASP A 38 -10.28 21.69 30.96
C ASP A 38 -11.38 22.43 30.18
N GLU A 39 -11.06 22.93 29.01
CA GLU A 39 -11.99 23.57 28.07
C GLU A 39 -11.94 22.85 26.71
N LYS A 40 -13.13 22.63 26.15
CA LYS A 40 -13.26 22.04 24.81
C LYS A 40 -13.18 23.14 23.75
N LYS A 41 -12.12 23.16 22.96
CA LYS A 41 -11.96 24.07 21.82
C LYS A 41 -12.13 23.29 20.53
N THR A 42 -13.00 23.80 19.64
CA THR A 42 -13.20 23.21 18.31
C THR A 42 -12.34 23.94 17.29
N ILE A 43 -11.48 23.20 16.59
CA ILE A 43 -10.61 23.74 15.54
C ILE A 43 -11.12 23.20 14.20
N VAL A 44 -11.36 24.10 13.24
CA VAL A 44 -11.75 23.74 11.88
C VAL A 44 -10.50 23.54 11.03
N VAL A 45 -10.33 22.34 10.50
CA VAL A 45 -9.22 21.98 9.64
C VAL A 45 -9.71 22.01 8.19
N HIS A 46 -9.11 22.85 7.35
CA HIS A 46 -9.40 22.89 5.92
C HIS A 46 -8.44 21.96 5.18
N ILE A 47 -9.00 20.94 4.53
CA ILE A 47 -8.25 20.02 3.69
C ILE A 47 -8.41 20.46 2.24
N GLU A 48 -7.29 20.82 1.61
CA GLU A 48 -7.27 21.24 0.21
C GLU A 48 -7.17 20.02 -0.73
N PRO A 49 -7.79 20.10 -1.91
CA PRO A 49 -7.57 19.09 -2.94
C PRO A 49 -6.09 19.00 -3.32
N GLY A 50 -5.57 17.79 -3.46
CA GLY A 50 -4.15 17.57 -3.79
C GLY A 50 -3.26 17.27 -2.58
N MET A 51 -3.70 17.53 -1.35
CA MET A 51 -2.94 17.14 -0.16
C MET A 51 -2.59 15.64 -0.16
N GLU A 52 -1.42 15.31 0.36
CA GLU A 52 -0.87 13.96 0.36
C GLU A 52 -0.94 13.29 1.73
N ASP A 53 -0.64 12.00 1.74
CA ASP A 53 -0.50 11.23 2.97
C ASP A 53 0.71 11.73 3.77
N GLY A 54 0.51 11.98 5.06
CA GLY A 54 1.54 12.52 5.92
C GLY A 54 1.70 14.05 5.90
N ASP A 55 0.89 14.78 5.12
CA ASP A 55 0.89 16.24 5.14
C ASP A 55 0.54 16.77 6.53
N LYS A 56 1.26 17.83 6.94
CA LYS A 56 1.13 18.45 8.25
C LYS A 56 0.47 19.82 8.12
N ILE A 57 -0.55 20.04 8.94
CA ILE A 57 -1.21 21.33 9.10
C ILE A 57 -0.95 21.81 10.53
N SER A 58 -0.24 22.92 10.70
CA SER A 58 0.10 23.49 12.01
C SER A 58 -0.81 24.62 12.38
N PHE A 59 -1.29 24.63 13.62
CA PHE A 59 -2.05 25.69 14.24
C PHE A 59 -1.23 26.24 15.41
N SER A 60 -0.65 27.41 15.21
CA SER A 60 0.20 28.02 16.22
C SER A 60 -0.60 28.48 17.44
N GLY A 61 -0.06 28.20 18.64
CA GLY A 61 -0.65 28.62 19.90
C GLY A 61 -2.02 27.94 20.19
N CYS A 62 -2.27 26.73 19.67
CA CYS A 62 -3.53 26.02 19.84
C CYS A 62 -3.42 24.74 20.67
N ALA A 63 -2.24 24.44 21.21
CA ALA A 63 -2.05 23.33 22.15
C ALA A 63 -2.52 23.67 23.58
N ASP A 64 -2.30 22.76 24.48
CA ASP A 64 -2.65 22.95 25.88
C ASP A 64 -1.86 24.10 26.52
N GLU A 65 -2.57 24.93 27.30
CA GLU A 65 -2.00 26.06 28.02
C GLU A 65 -1.61 25.62 29.43
N ALA A 66 -0.40 25.97 29.86
CA ALA A 66 0.08 25.71 31.20
C ALA A 66 0.47 27.03 31.88
N PRO A 67 0.32 27.16 33.23
CA PRO A 67 0.76 28.34 33.93
C PRO A 67 2.28 28.54 33.76
N ASN A 68 2.70 29.75 33.41
CA ASN A 68 4.11 30.13 33.20
C ASN A 68 4.84 29.42 32.03
N ALA A 69 4.11 28.90 31.05
CA ALA A 69 4.66 28.35 29.83
C ALA A 69 3.95 28.95 28.62
N ASP A 70 4.69 29.12 27.53
CA ASP A 70 4.12 29.55 26.27
C ASP A 70 3.28 28.41 25.68
N THR A 71 2.17 28.77 25.02
CA THR A 71 1.28 27.80 24.40
C THR A 71 1.95 27.18 23.18
N GLY A 72 2.00 25.86 23.10
CA GLY A 72 2.57 25.12 22.00
C GLY A 72 1.68 25.11 20.76
N ASP A 73 2.18 24.52 19.67
CA ASP A 73 1.46 24.37 18.41
C ASP A 73 0.75 23.02 18.33
N LEU A 74 -0.45 23.03 17.73
CA LEU A 74 -1.16 21.81 17.38
C LEU A 74 -0.81 21.41 15.94
N ILE A 75 -0.29 20.22 15.75
CA ILE A 75 0.06 19.67 14.46
C ILE A 75 -0.92 18.56 14.09
N VAL A 76 -1.67 18.75 13.01
CA VAL A 76 -2.57 17.75 12.43
C VAL A 76 -1.86 17.05 11.28
N ILE A 77 -1.74 15.73 11.34
CA ILE A 77 -1.13 14.91 10.29
C ILE A 77 -2.26 14.22 9.53
N LEU A 78 -2.28 14.38 8.20
CA LEU A 78 -3.28 13.76 7.35
C LEU A 78 -2.92 12.29 7.11
N ALA A 79 -3.92 11.41 7.15
CA ALA A 79 -3.78 10.00 6.82
C ALA A 79 -4.73 9.63 5.68
N LEU A 80 -4.17 9.16 4.57
CA LEU A 80 -4.93 8.79 3.39
C LEU A 80 -5.57 7.39 3.58
N LYS A 81 -6.88 7.31 3.45
CA LYS A 81 -7.60 6.03 3.44
C LYS A 81 -7.55 5.40 2.05
N LYS A 82 -7.36 4.09 1.99
CA LYS A 82 -7.43 3.32 0.73
C LYS A 82 -8.84 3.45 0.13
N HIS A 83 -8.89 3.80 -1.16
CA HIS A 83 -10.14 3.86 -1.91
C HIS A 83 -10.42 2.51 -2.61
N ASN A 84 -11.70 2.13 -2.75
CA ASN A 84 -12.10 0.81 -3.29
C ASN A 84 -11.75 0.60 -4.76
N ARG A 85 -11.72 1.66 -5.56
CA ARG A 85 -11.55 1.61 -7.02
C ARG A 85 -10.28 2.28 -7.51
N PHE A 86 -9.84 3.36 -6.84
CA PHE A 86 -8.71 4.16 -7.25
C PHE A 86 -7.52 3.92 -6.36
N ILE A 87 -6.36 3.74 -6.96
CA ILE A 87 -5.07 3.73 -6.28
C ILE A 87 -4.39 5.05 -6.64
N ARG A 88 -4.02 5.83 -5.62
CA ARG A 88 -3.34 7.10 -5.80
C ARG A 88 -1.82 6.90 -5.71
N HIS A 89 -1.10 7.53 -6.61
CA HIS A 89 0.36 7.64 -6.57
C HIS A 89 0.73 9.09 -6.89
N TYR A 90 1.00 9.88 -5.88
CA TYR A 90 1.13 11.35 -5.97
C TYR A 90 -0.10 11.99 -6.62
N ASP A 91 0.09 12.64 -7.79
CA ASP A 91 -0.99 13.28 -8.55
C ASP A 91 -1.67 12.30 -9.54
N ASP A 92 -1.07 11.14 -9.77
CA ASP A 92 -1.61 10.14 -10.68
C ASP A 92 -2.58 9.20 -9.98
N LEU A 93 -3.60 8.76 -10.72
CA LEU A 93 -4.59 7.79 -10.30
C LEU A 93 -4.51 6.53 -11.16
N LEU A 94 -4.69 5.37 -10.56
CA LEU A 94 -4.80 4.09 -11.24
C LEU A 94 -6.14 3.44 -10.93
N ILE A 95 -6.81 2.93 -11.97
CA ILE A 95 -8.04 2.13 -11.86
C ILE A 95 -7.88 0.83 -12.65
N ALA A 96 -8.32 -0.29 -12.08
CA ALA A 96 -8.45 -1.55 -12.80
C ALA A 96 -9.84 -1.63 -13.42
N LYS A 97 -9.93 -1.97 -14.72
CA LYS A 97 -11.17 -2.15 -15.46
C LYS A 97 -11.21 -3.53 -16.11
N LYS A 98 -12.20 -4.30 -15.74
CA LYS A 98 -12.50 -5.58 -16.37
C LYS A 98 -13.30 -5.36 -17.64
N ILE A 99 -12.89 -5.99 -18.72
CA ILE A 99 -13.55 -5.96 -20.03
C ILE A 99 -13.66 -7.38 -20.57
N THR A 100 -14.65 -7.64 -21.37
CA THR A 100 -14.82 -8.92 -22.06
C THR A 100 -13.85 -9.07 -23.23
N LEU A 101 -13.60 -10.30 -23.69
CA LEU A 101 -12.76 -10.56 -24.85
C LEU A 101 -13.30 -9.86 -26.12
N SER A 102 -14.61 -9.80 -26.30
CA SER A 102 -15.23 -9.10 -27.43
C SER A 102 -14.96 -7.60 -27.38
N GLU A 103 -15.08 -6.97 -26.22
CA GLU A 103 -14.74 -5.56 -26.03
C GLU A 103 -13.25 -5.28 -26.24
N ALA A 104 -12.40 -6.22 -25.86
CA ALA A 104 -10.95 -6.10 -26.05
C ALA A 104 -10.57 -6.12 -27.54
N LEU A 105 -11.26 -6.92 -28.37
CA LEU A 105 -10.97 -7.07 -29.80
C LEU A 105 -11.66 -6.00 -30.66
N LEU A 106 -12.91 -5.67 -30.35
CA LEU A 106 -13.76 -4.79 -31.20
C LEU A 106 -13.69 -3.32 -30.74
N GLY A 107 -13.13 -3.06 -29.57
CA GLY A 107 -13.14 -1.77 -28.93
C GLY A 107 -14.15 -1.72 -27.78
N THR A 108 -13.83 -0.94 -26.77
CA THR A 108 -14.64 -0.80 -25.55
C THR A 108 -15.07 0.64 -25.33
N LYS A 109 -16.28 0.79 -24.78
CA LYS A 109 -16.82 2.08 -24.33
C LYS A 109 -17.41 1.88 -22.95
N PHE A 110 -16.88 2.58 -21.95
CA PHE A 110 -17.32 2.45 -20.57
C PHE A 110 -17.32 3.78 -19.85
N VAL A 111 -18.02 3.82 -18.71
CA VAL A 111 -18.13 5.01 -17.86
C VAL A 111 -17.29 4.80 -16.61
N VAL A 112 -16.49 5.80 -16.27
CA VAL A 112 -15.76 5.90 -15.01
C VAL A 112 -16.40 7.00 -14.18
N ASN A 113 -16.96 6.65 -13.02
CA ASN A 113 -17.38 7.65 -12.03
C ASN A 113 -16.15 8.17 -11.33
N HIS A 114 -15.77 9.40 -11.63
CA HIS A 114 -14.59 10.05 -11.09
C HIS A 114 -14.78 10.50 -9.64
N LEU A 115 -13.67 10.82 -8.95
CA LEU A 115 -13.67 11.26 -7.54
C LEU A 115 -14.34 12.63 -7.34
N ASP A 116 -14.35 13.48 -8.34
CA ASP A 116 -15.00 14.79 -8.35
C ASP A 116 -16.52 14.74 -8.66
N GLY A 117 -17.08 13.54 -8.81
CA GLY A 117 -18.50 13.32 -9.12
C GLY A 117 -18.84 13.35 -10.61
N ARG A 118 -17.90 13.70 -11.50
CA ARG A 118 -18.11 13.62 -12.95
C ARG A 118 -18.12 12.17 -13.43
N GLN A 119 -18.83 11.94 -14.53
CA GLN A 119 -18.83 10.68 -15.25
C GLN A 119 -17.97 10.83 -16.51
N LEU A 120 -16.85 10.12 -16.56
CA LEU A 120 -15.97 10.10 -17.72
C LEU A 120 -16.38 8.96 -18.65
N VAL A 121 -16.75 9.28 -19.87
CA VAL A 121 -17.01 8.29 -20.92
C VAL A 121 -15.70 8.01 -21.63
N VAL A 122 -15.12 6.85 -21.38
CA VAL A 122 -13.86 6.42 -21.99
C VAL A 122 -14.17 5.47 -23.14
N SER A 123 -13.63 5.73 -24.31
CA SER A 123 -13.76 4.86 -25.48
C SER A 123 -12.40 4.59 -26.10
N THR A 124 -12.17 3.35 -26.52
CA THR A 124 -11.02 3.02 -27.35
C THR A 124 -11.40 3.24 -28.83
N PRO A 125 -10.45 3.73 -29.65
CA PRO A 125 -10.70 3.85 -31.09
C PRO A 125 -11.08 2.51 -31.72
N PRO A 126 -11.98 2.49 -32.71
CA PRO A 126 -12.32 1.27 -33.41
C PRO A 126 -11.09 0.67 -34.10
N GLY A 127 -10.95 -0.65 -34.02
CA GLY A 127 -9.79 -1.36 -34.58
C GLY A 127 -8.53 -1.40 -33.69
N GLN A 128 -8.55 -0.74 -32.54
CA GLN A 128 -7.46 -0.86 -31.58
C GLN A 128 -7.75 -1.99 -30.57
N VAL A 129 -6.96 -3.05 -30.65
CA VAL A 129 -7.03 -4.18 -29.73
C VAL A 129 -6.46 -3.78 -28.37
N VAL A 130 -7.13 -4.19 -27.30
CA VAL A 130 -6.66 -4.03 -25.92
C VAL A 130 -6.05 -5.34 -25.45
N VAL A 131 -4.75 -5.32 -25.20
CA VAL A 131 -4.01 -6.50 -24.70
C VAL A 131 -4.31 -6.68 -23.22
N PRO A 132 -4.43 -7.92 -22.70
CA PRO A 132 -4.53 -8.19 -21.27
C PRO A 132 -3.39 -7.51 -20.50
N ASP A 133 -3.71 -7.00 -19.30
CA ASP A 133 -2.80 -6.24 -18.43
C ASP A 133 -2.20 -4.95 -19.02
N SER A 134 -2.64 -4.54 -20.20
CA SER A 134 -2.23 -3.25 -20.77
C SER A 134 -2.74 -2.07 -19.95
N VAL A 135 -1.93 -1.00 -19.92
CA VAL A 135 -2.27 0.23 -19.21
C VAL A 135 -2.43 1.35 -20.25
N LYS A 136 -3.54 2.05 -20.22
CA LYS A 136 -3.77 3.27 -21.01
C LYS A 136 -3.89 4.47 -20.11
N VAL A 137 -3.52 5.64 -20.63
CA VAL A 137 -3.47 6.90 -19.90
C VAL A 137 -4.52 7.86 -20.43
N ILE A 138 -5.16 8.57 -19.51
CA ILE A 138 -6.05 9.69 -19.78
C ILE A 138 -5.41 10.92 -19.13
N GLU A 139 -5.04 11.90 -19.97
CA GLU A 139 -4.38 13.10 -19.49
C GLU A 139 -5.36 14.01 -18.72
N ARG A 140 -4.84 14.70 -17.68
CA ARG A 140 -5.55 15.68 -16.87
C ARG A 140 -6.78 15.16 -16.11
N GLU A 141 -6.85 13.86 -15.89
CA GLU A 141 -7.91 13.22 -15.08
C GLU A 141 -7.33 12.48 -13.86
N GLY A 142 -6.20 12.95 -13.35
CA GLY A 142 -5.62 12.55 -12.07
C GLY A 142 -6.08 13.43 -10.91
N MET A 143 -5.33 13.41 -9.81
CA MET A 143 -5.53 14.31 -8.68
C MET A 143 -5.04 15.71 -9.03
N PRO A 144 -5.70 16.76 -8.51
CA PRO A 144 -5.20 18.12 -8.64
C PRO A 144 -3.89 18.30 -7.84
N GLN A 145 -3.02 19.17 -8.31
CA GLN A 145 -1.81 19.56 -7.57
C GLN A 145 -2.18 20.49 -6.40
N ARG A 146 -1.46 20.31 -5.31
CA ARG A 146 -1.60 21.18 -4.14
C ARG A 146 -1.28 22.65 -4.52
N GLY A 147 -2.21 23.55 -4.23
CA GLY A 147 -2.08 24.98 -4.55
C GLY A 147 -2.41 25.36 -5.99
N ASN A 148 -2.50 24.41 -6.92
CA ASN A 148 -2.94 24.66 -8.31
C ASN A 148 -3.96 23.61 -8.75
N GLN A 149 -5.23 23.89 -8.52
CA GLN A 149 -6.34 22.97 -8.84
C GLN A 149 -6.58 22.79 -10.35
N PHE A 150 -6.02 23.66 -11.20
CA PHE A 150 -6.16 23.59 -12.65
C PHE A 150 -5.20 22.57 -13.27
N GLU A 151 -4.08 22.32 -12.61
CA GLU A 151 -3.16 21.24 -13.00
C GLU A 151 -3.53 19.96 -12.30
N LYS A 152 -3.83 18.94 -13.12
CA LYS A 152 -4.18 17.61 -12.67
C LYS A 152 -3.21 16.60 -13.23
N GLY A 153 -2.92 15.56 -12.46
CA GLY A 153 -2.16 14.41 -12.91
C GLY A 153 -2.90 13.59 -13.96
N ARG A 154 -2.51 12.36 -14.15
CA ARG A 154 -3.02 11.43 -15.15
C ARG A 154 -3.85 10.33 -14.51
N LEU A 155 -4.83 9.84 -15.26
CA LEU A 155 -5.58 8.65 -14.89
C LEU A 155 -5.09 7.46 -15.72
N PHE A 156 -4.51 6.48 -15.05
CA PHE A 156 -4.10 5.21 -15.63
C PHE A 156 -5.24 4.21 -15.52
N VAL A 157 -5.56 3.56 -16.63
CA VAL A 157 -6.56 2.49 -16.69
C VAL A 157 -5.85 1.19 -17.03
N LYS A 158 -5.77 0.28 -16.06
CA LYS A 158 -5.27 -1.08 -16.27
C LYS A 158 -6.44 -1.97 -16.71
N PHE A 159 -6.28 -2.64 -17.85
CA PHE A 159 -7.30 -3.52 -18.39
C PHE A 159 -7.07 -4.97 -17.97
N GLU A 160 -8.11 -5.58 -17.42
CA GLU A 160 -8.17 -7.01 -17.15
C GLU A 160 -9.16 -7.64 -18.11
N VAL A 161 -8.70 -8.53 -19.00
CA VAL A 161 -9.56 -9.16 -20.00
C VAL A 161 -10.14 -10.44 -19.41
N GLU A 162 -11.47 -10.48 -19.33
CA GLU A 162 -12.21 -11.68 -18.92
C GLU A 162 -12.50 -12.56 -20.15
N PHE A 163 -11.99 -13.78 -20.12
CA PHE A 163 -12.24 -14.77 -21.14
C PHE A 163 -13.58 -15.48 -20.90
N PRO A 164 -14.28 -15.89 -21.96
CA PRO A 164 -15.53 -16.62 -21.81
C PRO A 164 -15.30 -17.99 -21.17
N ASN A 165 -16.23 -18.38 -20.30
CA ASN A 165 -16.20 -19.69 -19.67
C ASN A 165 -16.46 -20.81 -20.68
N GLN A 166 -16.03 -22.05 -20.36
CA GLN A 166 -16.21 -23.21 -21.22
C GLN A 166 -17.67 -23.45 -21.63
N THR A 167 -18.64 -23.14 -20.77
CA THR A 167 -20.07 -23.26 -21.03
C THR A 167 -20.60 -22.28 -22.09
N GLN A 168 -19.89 -21.17 -22.29
CA GLN A 168 -20.25 -20.14 -23.31
C GLN A 168 -19.64 -20.46 -24.68
N LEU A 169 -18.68 -21.36 -24.75
CA LEU A 169 -17.99 -21.79 -25.97
C LEU A 169 -18.79 -22.87 -26.68
N THR A 170 -19.93 -22.51 -27.28
CA THR A 170 -20.70 -23.40 -28.15
C THR A 170 -19.90 -23.82 -29.38
N PRO A 171 -20.21 -25.00 -30.02
CA PRO A 171 -19.50 -25.45 -31.21
C PRO A 171 -19.55 -24.42 -32.33
N GLU A 172 -20.73 -23.77 -32.53
CA GLU A 172 -20.92 -22.72 -33.54
C GLU A 172 -20.02 -21.48 -33.27
N PHE A 173 -19.85 -21.14 -31.98
CA PHE A 173 -18.98 -20.02 -31.60
C PHE A 173 -17.51 -20.34 -31.87
N ARG A 174 -17.08 -21.60 -31.63
CA ARG A 174 -15.73 -22.05 -31.94
C ARG A 174 -15.40 -21.99 -33.40
N GLU A 175 -16.33 -22.46 -34.27
CA GLU A 175 -16.17 -22.38 -35.72
C GLU A 175 -16.10 -20.93 -36.22
N ALA A 176 -16.90 -20.04 -35.64
CA ALA A 176 -16.86 -18.62 -35.99
C ALA A 176 -15.50 -17.99 -35.59
N LEU A 177 -14.99 -18.30 -34.41
CA LEU A 177 -13.69 -17.82 -33.97
C LEU A 177 -12.56 -18.37 -34.87
N GLN A 178 -12.57 -19.63 -35.23
CA GLN A 178 -11.56 -20.23 -36.13
C GLN A 178 -11.54 -19.57 -37.52
N LYS A 179 -12.69 -19.10 -38.00
CA LYS A 179 -12.77 -18.39 -39.29
C LYS A 179 -12.28 -16.94 -39.21
N CYS A 180 -12.42 -16.30 -38.02
CA CYS A 180 -12.09 -14.89 -37.85
C CYS A 180 -10.68 -14.64 -37.31
N LEU A 181 -10.13 -15.61 -36.59
CA LEU A 181 -8.78 -15.50 -36.00
C LEU A 181 -7.73 -16.17 -36.90
N PRO A 182 -6.49 -15.68 -36.91
CA PRO A 182 -5.42 -16.32 -37.66
C PRO A 182 -5.18 -17.76 -37.14
N PRO A 183 -4.84 -18.70 -38.03
CA PRO A 183 -4.57 -20.07 -37.62
C PRO A 183 -3.33 -20.15 -36.72
N PRO A 184 -3.22 -21.17 -35.85
CA PRO A 184 -2.06 -21.34 -34.99
C PRO A 184 -0.80 -21.57 -35.85
N ASN A 185 0.24 -20.79 -35.57
CA ASN A 185 1.48 -20.78 -36.37
C ASN A 185 2.35 -22.02 -36.22
N GLU A 186 2.25 -22.72 -35.07
CA GLU A 186 3.24 -23.77 -34.71
C GLU A 186 2.84 -25.20 -35.15
N THR A 187 1.57 -25.44 -35.44
CA THR A 187 1.11 -26.78 -35.86
C THR A 187 1.04 -26.95 -37.35
N ALA A 188 1.28 -25.89 -38.14
CA ALA A 188 1.29 -25.93 -39.59
C ALA A 188 2.60 -26.57 -40.09
N GLY A 189 2.64 -27.88 -40.21
CA GLY A 189 3.80 -28.64 -40.73
C GLY A 189 4.29 -29.80 -39.86
N ILE A 190 3.65 -30.03 -38.71
CA ILE A 190 3.95 -31.20 -37.90
C ILE A 190 3.11 -32.36 -38.39
N ASP A 191 3.79 -33.42 -38.83
CA ASP A 191 3.13 -34.65 -39.26
C ASP A 191 2.80 -35.49 -38.00
N LEU A 192 1.52 -35.48 -37.59
CA LEU A 192 1.02 -36.22 -36.40
C LEU A 192 1.18 -37.75 -36.51
N LYS A 193 1.68 -38.24 -37.68
CA LYS A 193 1.93 -39.65 -37.95
C LYS A 193 3.41 -40.05 -37.78
N ASP A 194 4.25 -39.07 -37.42
CA ASP A 194 5.65 -39.36 -37.16
C ASP A 194 5.80 -40.07 -35.81
N ASP A 195 6.54 -41.16 -35.77
CA ASP A 195 6.74 -41.97 -34.55
C ASP A 195 7.41 -41.20 -33.40
N ASN A 196 7.96 -40.04 -33.67
CA ASN A 196 8.57 -39.14 -32.67
C ASN A 196 7.65 -38.04 -32.18
N VAL A 197 6.39 -37.95 -32.65
CA VAL A 197 5.41 -36.93 -32.25
C VAL A 197 4.40 -37.53 -31.28
N TYR A 198 4.37 -37.02 -30.09
CA TYR A 198 3.46 -37.47 -29.02
C TYR A 198 2.46 -36.37 -28.66
N GLU A 199 1.19 -36.68 -28.75
CA GLU A 199 0.11 -35.80 -28.29
C GLU A 199 -0.05 -35.94 -26.76
N VAL A 200 0.16 -34.86 -26.02
CA VAL A 200 0.03 -34.83 -24.58
C VAL A 200 -0.99 -33.77 -24.15
N SER A 201 -1.78 -34.09 -23.17
CA SER A 201 -2.79 -33.17 -22.62
C SER A 201 -2.21 -32.34 -21.47
N MET A 202 -2.49 -31.04 -21.48
CA MET A 202 -2.14 -30.14 -20.38
C MET A 202 -3.20 -30.18 -19.29
N LYS A 203 -2.76 -30.09 -18.02
CA LYS A 203 -3.62 -29.93 -16.85
C LYS A 203 -3.39 -28.54 -16.25
N GLU A 204 -4.44 -27.98 -15.64
CA GLU A 204 -4.30 -26.74 -14.88
C GLU A 204 -3.37 -26.94 -13.69
N SER A 205 -2.42 -26.03 -13.51
CA SER A 205 -1.48 -26.02 -12.41
C SER A 205 -1.12 -24.59 -12.02
N ASP A 206 -0.85 -24.37 -10.74
CA ASP A 206 -0.37 -23.09 -10.24
C ASP A 206 1.15 -22.99 -10.35
N LEU A 207 1.66 -21.80 -10.70
CA LEU A 207 3.10 -21.49 -10.68
C LEU A 207 3.76 -21.83 -9.33
N LYS A 208 3.00 -21.73 -8.24
CA LYS A 208 3.44 -22.13 -6.90
C LYS A 208 3.81 -23.61 -6.81
N GLN A 209 3.19 -24.47 -7.61
CA GLN A 209 3.56 -25.90 -7.65
C GLN A 209 4.91 -26.11 -8.32
N PHE A 210 5.24 -25.30 -9.35
CA PHE A 210 6.55 -25.33 -9.98
C PHE A 210 7.65 -24.80 -9.04
N GLU A 211 7.40 -23.67 -8.37
CA GLU A 211 8.33 -23.07 -7.41
C GLU A 211 8.59 -23.94 -6.19
N ASN A 212 7.56 -24.69 -5.72
CA ASN A 212 7.65 -25.61 -4.59
C ASN A 212 8.06 -27.05 -4.99
N ALA A 213 8.29 -27.34 -6.28
CA ALA A 213 8.72 -28.64 -6.75
C ALA A 213 10.11 -28.96 -6.19
N LYS A 214 10.15 -29.83 -5.18
CA LYS A 214 11.40 -30.38 -4.64
C LYS A 214 11.99 -31.30 -5.69
N PRO A 215 13.30 -31.20 -5.99
CA PRO A 215 13.93 -32.13 -6.93
C PRO A 215 13.78 -33.57 -6.40
N SER A 216 13.07 -34.40 -7.14
CA SER A 216 12.87 -35.83 -6.85
C SER A 216 14.16 -36.65 -6.75
N TYR A 217 15.28 -36.01 -7.09
CA TYR A 217 16.60 -36.58 -7.13
C TYR A 217 17.29 -36.67 -5.76
N ARG A 218 16.78 -36.00 -4.71
CA ARG A 218 17.45 -35.97 -3.40
C ARG A 218 17.03 -37.05 -2.42
N SER A 219 16.03 -37.87 -2.73
CA SER A 219 15.52 -38.87 -1.76
C SER A 219 16.16 -40.26 -1.83
N ARG A 220 17.16 -40.46 -2.73
CA ARG A 220 17.83 -41.78 -2.82
C ARG A 220 19.36 -41.78 -2.59
N ARG A 221 19.94 -40.67 -2.10
CA ARG A 221 21.35 -40.60 -1.73
C ARG A 221 21.57 -40.01 -0.34
N GLY A 222 20.85 -40.49 0.64
CA GLY A 222 20.94 -40.07 2.02
C GLY A 222 21.17 -41.19 3.02
N GLU A 223 21.57 -42.37 2.56
CA GLU A 223 22.00 -43.45 3.45
C GLU A 223 23.18 -44.21 2.84
N ALA A 224 24.33 -43.68 2.95
CA ALA A 224 25.61 -44.38 2.97
C ALA A 224 26.78 -43.39 2.81
N TYR A 225 27.23 -42.84 3.91
CA TYR A 225 28.65 -42.64 4.22
C TYR A 225 28.73 -41.93 5.57
N ASP A 226 28.63 -42.72 6.61
CA ASP A 226 29.21 -42.42 7.90
C ASP A 226 30.69 -42.81 7.79
N SER A 227 31.55 -41.83 7.72
CA SER A 227 32.96 -41.99 8.00
C SER A 227 33.39 -40.85 8.90
N SER A 228 33.37 -41.20 10.17
CA SER A 228 34.16 -40.61 11.25
C SER A 228 35.59 -40.26 10.77
N TYR A 229 35.90 -38.98 10.74
CA TYR A 229 37.26 -38.49 10.95
C TYR A 229 37.13 -37.29 11.90
N GLU A 230 37.45 -37.60 13.18
CA GLU A 230 37.92 -36.63 14.14
C GLU A 230 39.27 -36.08 13.64
N GLU A 231 39.39 -34.78 13.44
CA GLU A 231 40.68 -34.07 13.51
C GLU A 231 40.52 -32.86 14.42
N GLU A 232 41.10 -33.03 15.60
CA GLU A 232 41.54 -31.96 16.51
C GLU A 232 42.59 -31.10 15.81
N HIS A 233 42.40 -29.80 15.82
CA HIS A 233 43.38 -28.74 15.94
C HIS A 233 42.64 -27.46 16.25
N GLY A 234 42.72 -26.85 17.43
CA GLY A 234 43.91 -26.22 17.96
C GLY A 234 43.90 -24.74 17.58
N GLY A 235 43.28 -23.90 18.42
CA GLY A 235 43.72 -22.59 18.82
C GLY A 235 44.01 -21.50 17.80
N ALA A 236 43.23 -20.41 17.87
CA ALA A 236 43.79 -19.05 18.03
C ALA A 236 42.65 -18.02 18.09
N GLN A 237 42.44 -17.47 19.27
CA GLN A 237 41.67 -16.24 19.51
C GLN A 237 42.45 -15.05 18.95
N ALA A 238 41.88 -14.30 18.02
CA ALA A 238 42.34 -12.97 17.69
C ALA A 238 41.32 -11.94 18.17
N ASN A 239 41.74 -11.23 19.20
CA ASN A 239 41.03 -10.12 19.83
C ASN A 239 41.34 -8.84 19.02
N CYS A 240 40.36 -8.20 18.42
CA CYS A 240 40.49 -6.84 17.88
C CYS A 240 39.53 -5.90 18.62
N GLN A 241 40.12 -5.02 19.44
CA GLN A 241 39.44 -3.85 19.96
C GLN A 241 39.44 -2.70 18.96
N PRO A 242 38.38 -1.88 18.87
CA PRO A 242 38.37 -0.67 18.08
C PRO A 242 38.99 0.51 18.81
N MET A 243 39.73 1.34 18.07
CA MET A 243 40.03 2.72 18.41
C MET A 243 38.87 3.63 17.99
#